data_a02e493aa3dabb214baf56b0aae90292
#
_entry.id   a02e493aa3dabb214baf56b0aae90292
#
_cell.length_a   1.000
_cell.length_b   1.000
_cell.length_c   1.000
_cell.angle_alpha   90.00
_cell.angle_beta   90.00
_cell.angle_gamma   90.00
#
_symmetry.space_group_name_H-M   'P 1'
#
loop_
_entity.id
_entity.type
_entity.pdbx_description
1 polymer ?
#
loop_
_entity_poly.entity_id
_entity_poly.type
_entity_poly.pdbx_seq_one_letter_code
_entity_poly.pdbx_strand_id
1 'polypeptide(L)'
;MAFGWHRRHIGARMADDNSLALYVHWPFCVSKCPYCDFNSHVREGVDQAQWRAALLADLAHEARALPGRRVSSIFFGGGTPSLMPPGTVAAVIGAAEAAWGFADGVEITLEANPSSVEAARFGDIAAAGVNRVSLGLQALDDAALRFLGRAHDVDEGLRALETAQAAFARVSFDLIYARPGQAVAEWERELARALA
;
A
#
# COMPACT_ATOMS: atom_id res chain seq x y z
N MET A 1 25.43 5.01 37.41
CA MET A 1 25.34 5.89 36.22
C MET A 1 23.91 5.84 35.69
N ALA A 2 23.17 6.94 35.86
CA ALA A 2 21.77 7.03 35.51
C ALA A 2 21.66 7.48 34.02
N PHE A 3 21.13 6.66 33.15
CA PHE A 3 20.83 7.04 31.78
C PHE A 3 19.59 7.94 31.78
N GLY A 4 19.80 9.23 31.61
CA GLY A 4 18.71 10.20 31.42
C GLY A 4 18.12 10.09 30.02
N TRP A 5 16.91 9.57 29.92
CA TRP A 5 16.09 9.65 28.70
C TRP A 5 15.60 11.08 28.52
N HIS A 6 16.22 11.82 27.63
CA HIS A 6 15.66 13.08 27.14
C HIS A 6 14.45 12.74 26.28
N ARG A 7 13.25 12.91 26.84
CA ARG A 7 12.00 12.98 26.04
C ARG A 7 12.12 14.21 25.14
N ARG A 8 12.53 14.01 23.90
CA ARG A 8 12.18 14.97 22.86
C ARG A 8 10.66 14.86 22.70
N HIS A 9 9.93 15.89 23.10
CA HIS A 9 8.56 16.06 22.68
C HIS A 9 8.59 16.17 21.15
N ILE A 10 8.33 15.06 20.47
CA ILE A 10 7.80 15.10 19.11
C ILE A 10 6.45 15.75 19.32
N GLY A 11 6.34 17.04 19.07
CA GLY A 11 5.06 17.73 19.03
C GLY A 11 4.22 17.01 17.98
N ALA A 12 3.31 16.16 18.45
CA ALA A 12 2.21 15.71 17.61
C ALA A 12 1.53 17.01 17.16
N ARG A 13 1.71 17.41 15.88
CA ARG A 13 0.80 18.34 15.26
C ARG A 13 -0.56 17.70 15.50
N MET A 14 -1.38 18.32 16.35
CA MET A 14 -2.80 18.01 16.44
C MET A 14 -3.26 18.05 14.98
N ALA A 15 -3.77 16.92 14.48
CA ALA A 15 -4.38 16.90 13.15
C ALA A 15 -5.36 18.06 13.13
N ASP A 16 -5.29 18.89 12.10
CA ASP A 16 -6.25 19.96 11.89
C ASP A 16 -7.62 19.30 12.06
N ASP A 17 -8.50 19.86 12.90
CA ASP A 17 -9.80 19.25 13.26
C ASP A 17 -10.67 18.95 12.02
N ASN A 18 -10.22 19.43 10.86
CA ASN A 18 -10.83 19.26 9.53
C ASN A 18 -10.16 18.20 8.64
N SER A 19 -9.10 17.53 9.10
CA SER A 19 -8.37 16.53 8.32
C SER A 19 -9.13 15.21 8.22
N LEU A 20 -9.11 14.58 7.03
CA LEU A 20 -9.69 13.28 6.74
C LEU A 20 -8.65 12.36 6.11
N ALA A 21 -8.49 11.16 6.65
CA ALA A 21 -7.78 10.05 6.01
C ALA A 21 -8.81 9.08 5.41
N LEU A 22 -8.66 8.76 4.13
CA LEU A 22 -9.55 7.85 3.42
C LEU A 22 -8.85 6.50 3.23
N TYR A 23 -9.46 5.41 3.69
CA TYR A 23 -9.04 4.04 3.40
C TYR A 23 -9.99 3.42 2.37
N VAL A 24 -9.43 2.93 1.27
CA VAL A 24 -10.16 2.26 0.19
C VAL A 24 -9.81 0.78 0.21
N HIS A 25 -10.77 -0.05 0.56
CA HIS A 25 -10.57 -1.49 0.68
C HIS A 25 -10.80 -2.21 -0.64
N TRP A 26 -9.76 -2.91 -1.14
CA TRP A 26 -9.85 -3.80 -2.28
C TRP A 26 -9.67 -5.26 -1.83
N PRO A 27 -10.74 -6.06 -1.75
CA PRO A 27 -10.66 -7.37 -1.11
C PRO A 27 -10.12 -8.50 -1.99
N PHE A 28 -9.67 -8.24 -3.21
CA PHE A 28 -9.32 -9.30 -4.14
C PHE A 28 -7.81 -9.52 -4.25
N CYS A 29 -7.44 -10.82 -4.29
CA CYS A 29 -6.08 -11.30 -4.53
C CYS A 29 -6.08 -12.33 -5.67
N VAL A 30 -4.92 -12.50 -6.32
CA VAL A 30 -4.68 -13.63 -7.24
C VAL A 30 -4.54 -14.95 -6.47
N SER A 31 -3.82 -14.90 -5.34
CA SER A 31 -3.63 -16.04 -4.43
C SER A 31 -3.62 -15.57 -2.98
N LYS A 32 -3.94 -16.45 -2.03
CA LYS A 32 -3.88 -16.13 -0.60
C LYS A 32 -2.58 -16.65 -0.01
N CYS A 33 -1.79 -15.73 0.57
CA CYS A 33 -0.57 -16.10 1.29
C CYS A 33 -0.91 -16.81 2.60
N PRO A 34 -0.17 -17.88 3.01
CA PRO A 34 -0.49 -18.67 4.20
C PRO A 34 -0.51 -17.89 5.52
N TYR A 35 0.23 -16.78 5.59
CA TYR A 35 0.34 -15.92 6.77
C TYR A 35 -0.68 -14.79 6.81
N CYS A 36 -1.45 -14.58 5.71
CA CYS A 36 -2.30 -13.39 5.56
C CYS A 36 -3.64 -13.59 6.29
N ASP A 37 -3.94 -12.72 7.24
CA ASP A 37 -5.20 -12.65 7.99
C ASP A 37 -6.12 -11.50 7.52
N PHE A 38 -5.72 -10.76 6.48
CA PHE A 38 -6.54 -9.68 5.93
C PHE A 38 -7.86 -10.19 5.36
N ASN A 39 -8.88 -9.33 5.39
CA ASN A 39 -10.15 -9.58 4.72
C ASN A 39 -9.95 -9.56 3.20
N SER A 40 -9.46 -10.66 2.67
CA SER A 40 -9.13 -10.82 1.26
C SER A 40 -9.63 -12.13 0.71
N HIS A 41 -10.03 -12.12 -0.56
CA HIS A 41 -10.65 -13.23 -1.24
C HIS A 41 -9.99 -13.48 -2.59
N VAL A 42 -9.68 -14.76 -2.88
CA VAL A 42 -9.26 -15.18 -4.22
C VAL A 42 -10.51 -15.34 -5.07
N ARG A 43 -10.61 -14.57 -6.15
CA ARG A 43 -11.72 -14.68 -7.12
C ARG A 43 -11.20 -14.59 -8.55
N GLU A 44 -11.63 -15.54 -9.37
CA GLU A 44 -11.53 -15.46 -10.82
C GLU A 44 -12.71 -14.63 -11.32
N GLY A 45 -12.43 -13.58 -12.09
CA GLY A 45 -13.47 -12.75 -12.71
C GLY A 45 -14.20 -11.83 -11.71
N VAL A 46 -13.59 -10.69 -11.41
CA VAL A 46 -14.22 -9.59 -10.67
C VAL A 46 -14.95 -8.68 -11.66
N ASP A 47 -16.23 -8.42 -11.45
CA ASP A 47 -16.95 -7.38 -12.21
C ASP A 47 -16.43 -6.00 -11.81
N GLN A 48 -15.47 -5.52 -12.57
CA GLN A 48 -14.77 -4.26 -12.33
C GLN A 48 -15.69 -3.04 -12.39
N ALA A 49 -16.73 -3.08 -13.24
CA ALA A 49 -17.67 -1.98 -13.39
C ALA A 49 -18.59 -1.90 -12.18
N GLN A 50 -19.08 -3.04 -11.70
CA GLN A 50 -19.92 -3.11 -10.51
C GLN A 50 -19.14 -2.65 -9.27
N TRP A 51 -17.88 -3.09 -9.09
CA TRP A 51 -17.05 -2.68 -7.95
C TRP A 51 -16.72 -1.20 -8.00
N ARG A 52 -16.38 -0.65 -9.16
CA ARG A 52 -16.19 0.79 -9.30
C ARG A 52 -17.44 1.57 -8.90
N ALA A 53 -18.62 1.14 -9.36
CA ALA A 53 -19.88 1.78 -9.01
C ALA A 53 -20.16 1.71 -7.50
N ALA A 54 -19.89 0.56 -6.86
CA ALA A 54 -20.06 0.38 -5.41
C ALA A 54 -19.12 1.28 -4.61
N LEU A 55 -17.83 1.34 -4.93
CA LEU A 55 -16.85 2.21 -4.28
C LEU A 55 -17.24 3.69 -4.37
N LEU A 56 -17.69 4.13 -5.56
CA LEU A 56 -18.12 5.51 -5.76
C LEU A 56 -19.43 5.84 -4.99
N ALA A 57 -20.36 4.87 -4.90
CA ALA A 57 -21.60 5.04 -4.15
C ALA A 57 -21.34 5.13 -2.63
N ASP A 58 -20.43 4.29 -2.11
CA ASP A 58 -20.00 4.30 -0.72
C ASP A 58 -19.29 5.63 -0.37
N LEU A 59 -18.34 6.05 -1.20
CA LEU A 59 -17.68 7.34 -1.05
C LEU A 59 -18.68 8.52 -1.03
N ALA A 60 -19.67 8.50 -1.93
CA ALA A 60 -20.71 9.54 -1.96
C ALA A 60 -21.60 9.50 -0.71
N HIS A 61 -21.79 8.32 -0.09
CA HIS A 61 -22.48 8.20 1.19
C HIS A 61 -21.68 8.87 2.31
N GLU A 62 -20.41 8.53 2.44
CA GLU A 62 -19.52 9.10 3.45
C GLU A 62 -19.33 10.61 3.29
N ALA A 63 -19.30 11.10 2.06
CA ALA A 63 -19.20 12.53 1.77
C ALA A 63 -20.39 13.33 2.34
N ARG A 64 -21.58 12.76 2.32
CA ARG A 64 -22.76 13.40 2.95
C ARG A 64 -22.70 13.39 4.48
N ALA A 65 -22.09 12.36 5.07
CA ALA A 65 -21.94 12.23 6.52
C ALA A 65 -20.82 13.11 7.09
N LEU A 66 -19.80 13.43 6.29
CA LEU A 66 -18.59 14.14 6.71
C LEU A 66 -18.36 15.43 5.88
N PRO A 67 -19.32 16.39 5.88
CA PRO A 67 -19.15 17.63 5.11
C PRO A 67 -18.04 18.51 5.68
N GLY A 68 -17.42 19.31 4.82
CA GLY A 68 -16.45 20.35 5.23
C GLY A 68 -15.07 19.80 5.65
N ARG A 69 -14.79 18.52 5.47
CA ARG A 69 -13.46 17.93 5.70
C ARG A 69 -12.52 18.19 4.53
N ARG A 70 -11.21 17.94 4.73
CA ARG A 70 -10.18 17.93 3.68
C ARG A 70 -9.38 16.64 3.75
N VAL A 71 -9.21 15.98 2.61
CA VAL A 71 -8.45 14.72 2.53
C VAL A 71 -6.95 15.02 2.64
N SER A 72 -6.33 14.50 3.68
CA SER A 72 -4.87 14.57 3.92
C SER A 72 -4.13 13.32 3.42
N SER A 73 -4.83 12.19 3.32
CA SER A 73 -4.28 10.96 2.76
C SER A 73 -5.36 10.04 2.20
N ILE A 74 -5.00 9.27 1.16
CA ILE A 74 -5.79 8.15 0.65
C ILE A 74 -4.89 6.91 0.72
N PHE A 75 -5.42 5.80 1.22
CA PHE A 75 -4.71 4.53 1.28
C PHE A 75 -5.55 3.43 0.62
N PHE A 76 -5.08 2.92 -0.52
CA PHE A 76 -5.65 1.76 -1.17
C PHE A 76 -4.99 0.50 -0.61
N GLY A 77 -5.73 -0.28 0.17
CA GLY A 77 -5.23 -1.46 0.86
C GLY A 77 -6.19 -2.65 0.81
N GLY A 78 -5.82 -3.72 1.48
CA GLY A 78 -6.66 -4.91 1.67
C GLY A 78 -6.07 -6.19 1.07
N GLY A 79 -6.61 -6.67 -0.04
CA GLY A 79 -6.08 -7.83 -0.76
C GLY A 79 -4.86 -7.46 -1.60
N THR A 80 -5.09 -7.11 -2.86
CA THR A 80 -4.05 -6.63 -3.78
C THR A 80 -4.58 -5.43 -4.58
N PRO A 81 -4.49 -4.22 -4.03
CA PRO A 81 -5.05 -3.01 -4.66
C PRO A 81 -4.49 -2.71 -6.06
N SER A 82 -3.25 -3.10 -6.35
CA SER A 82 -2.63 -2.97 -7.68
C SER A 82 -3.33 -3.76 -8.79
N LEU A 83 -4.22 -4.70 -8.44
CA LEU A 83 -5.09 -5.39 -9.40
C LEU A 83 -6.28 -4.53 -9.86
N MET A 84 -6.59 -3.45 -9.14
CA MET A 84 -7.64 -2.52 -9.51
C MET A 84 -7.31 -1.87 -10.86
N PRO A 85 -8.27 -1.72 -11.79
CA PRO A 85 -8.02 -0.96 -13.00
C PRO A 85 -7.59 0.47 -12.68
N PRO A 86 -6.54 1.03 -13.32
CA PRO A 86 -6.09 2.39 -13.10
C PRO A 86 -7.22 3.43 -13.24
N GLY A 87 -8.16 3.21 -14.17
CA GLY A 87 -9.34 4.06 -14.32
C GLY A 87 -10.31 4.01 -13.13
N THR A 88 -10.33 2.92 -12.36
CA THR A 88 -11.09 2.85 -11.10
C THR A 88 -10.38 3.62 -10.00
N VAL A 89 -9.06 3.48 -9.89
CA VAL A 89 -8.22 4.24 -8.95
C VAL A 89 -8.40 5.73 -9.19
N ALA A 90 -8.23 6.19 -10.44
CA ALA A 90 -8.43 7.60 -10.83
C ALA A 90 -9.83 8.12 -10.49
N ALA A 91 -10.88 7.30 -10.73
CA ALA A 91 -12.25 7.70 -10.44
C ALA A 91 -12.51 7.89 -8.94
N VAL A 92 -11.95 7.01 -8.09
CA VAL A 92 -12.07 7.14 -6.62
C VAL A 92 -11.31 8.36 -6.14
N ILE A 93 -10.08 8.60 -6.62
CA ILE A 93 -9.28 9.78 -6.28
C ILE A 93 -10.03 11.06 -6.68
N GLY A 94 -10.52 11.16 -7.91
CA GLY A 94 -11.26 12.33 -8.39
C GLY A 94 -12.58 12.56 -7.65
N ALA A 95 -13.29 11.49 -7.28
CA ALA A 95 -14.50 11.61 -6.48
C ALA A 95 -14.21 12.12 -5.05
N ALA A 96 -13.12 11.66 -4.43
CA ALA A 96 -12.68 12.13 -3.11
C ALA A 96 -12.27 13.62 -3.16
N GLU A 97 -11.54 14.03 -4.19
CA GLU A 97 -11.17 15.43 -4.41
C GLU A 97 -12.39 16.33 -4.61
N ALA A 98 -13.34 15.90 -5.43
CA ALA A 98 -14.58 16.64 -5.67
C ALA A 98 -15.45 16.77 -4.41
N ALA A 99 -15.46 15.76 -3.55
CA ALA A 99 -16.29 15.74 -2.34
C ALA A 99 -15.71 16.58 -1.20
N TRP A 100 -14.38 16.53 -0.98
CA TRP A 100 -13.75 17.13 0.19
C TRP A 100 -12.61 18.10 -0.11
N GLY A 101 -12.08 18.11 -1.35
CA GLY A 101 -10.82 18.76 -1.66
C GLY A 101 -9.62 18.10 -0.99
N PHE A 102 -8.42 18.39 -1.49
CA PHE A 102 -7.19 17.84 -0.93
C PHE A 102 -6.44 18.86 -0.08
N ALA A 103 -5.85 18.40 1.00
CA ALA A 103 -4.84 19.16 1.73
C ALA A 103 -3.56 19.26 0.90
N ASP A 104 -2.75 20.29 1.17
CA ASP A 104 -1.45 20.46 0.51
C ASP A 104 -0.56 19.24 0.78
N GLY A 105 0.01 18.69 -0.29
CA GLY A 105 0.89 17.52 -0.22
C GLY A 105 0.18 16.21 0.15
N VAL A 106 -1.11 16.06 -0.20
CA VAL A 106 -1.87 14.84 0.02
C VAL A 106 -1.07 13.59 -0.36
N GLU A 107 -1.02 12.60 0.52
CA GLU A 107 -0.42 11.31 0.24
C GLU A 107 -1.48 10.36 -0.30
N ILE A 108 -1.22 9.80 -1.48
CA ILE A 108 -2.07 8.79 -2.09
C ILE A 108 -1.25 7.51 -2.25
N THR A 109 -1.46 6.57 -1.33
CA THR A 109 -0.72 5.31 -1.25
C THR A 109 -1.53 4.16 -1.84
N LEU A 110 -0.84 3.24 -2.53
CA LEU A 110 -1.42 2.00 -3.01
C LEU A 110 -0.49 0.83 -2.69
N GLU A 111 -1.05 -0.25 -2.12
CA GLU A 111 -0.33 -1.50 -1.88
C GLU A 111 -0.23 -2.34 -3.16
N ALA A 112 0.94 -2.93 -3.38
CA ALA A 112 1.22 -3.77 -4.54
C ALA A 112 2.11 -4.97 -4.17
N ASN A 113 2.01 -6.05 -4.96
CA ASN A 113 3.00 -7.11 -4.93
C ASN A 113 4.12 -6.81 -5.94
N PRO A 114 5.34 -7.25 -5.67
CA PRO A 114 6.48 -7.00 -6.55
C PRO A 114 6.58 -8.04 -7.66
N SER A 115 5.48 -8.34 -8.34
CA SER A 115 5.47 -9.19 -9.54
C SER A 115 5.71 -8.37 -10.80
N SER A 116 6.28 -8.99 -11.82
CA SER A 116 6.53 -8.36 -13.11
C SER A 116 5.26 -7.84 -13.77
N VAL A 117 4.13 -8.56 -13.58
CA VAL A 117 2.81 -8.16 -14.10
C VAL A 117 2.30 -6.88 -13.43
N GLU A 118 2.50 -6.74 -12.13
CA GLU A 118 2.08 -5.54 -11.38
C GLU A 118 3.03 -4.37 -11.66
N ALA A 119 4.35 -4.61 -11.70
CA ALA A 119 5.35 -3.60 -12.03
C ALA A 119 5.12 -2.95 -13.41
N ALA A 120 4.69 -3.71 -14.40
CA ALA A 120 4.36 -3.20 -15.74
C ALA A 120 3.22 -2.16 -15.73
N ARG A 121 2.40 -2.11 -14.66
CA ARG A 121 1.26 -1.19 -14.52
C ARG A 121 1.57 0.03 -13.64
N PHE A 122 2.74 0.11 -13.04
CA PHE A 122 3.08 1.20 -12.11
C PHE A 122 2.98 2.59 -12.75
N GLY A 123 3.39 2.71 -14.02
CA GLY A 123 3.21 3.97 -14.76
C GLY A 123 1.75 4.41 -14.88
N ASP A 124 0.83 3.47 -15.19
CA ASP A 124 -0.59 3.76 -15.30
C ASP A 124 -1.22 4.09 -13.93
N ILE A 125 -0.76 3.41 -12.87
CA ILE A 125 -1.20 3.68 -11.50
C ILE A 125 -0.71 5.05 -11.02
N ALA A 126 0.52 5.42 -11.33
CA ALA A 126 1.05 6.76 -11.05
C ALA A 126 0.27 7.83 -11.81
N ALA A 127 -0.01 7.61 -13.11
CA ALA A 127 -0.83 8.51 -13.93
C ALA A 127 -2.28 8.63 -13.43
N ALA A 128 -2.79 7.61 -12.72
CA ALA A 128 -4.09 7.65 -12.07
C ALA A 128 -4.14 8.55 -10.81
N GLY A 129 -2.99 9.07 -10.36
CA GLY A 129 -2.88 10.00 -9.24
C GLY A 129 -2.24 9.43 -7.97
N VAL A 130 -1.83 8.17 -7.97
CA VAL A 130 -1.08 7.57 -6.85
C VAL A 130 0.33 8.17 -6.82
N ASN A 131 0.78 8.66 -5.65
CA ASN A 131 2.09 9.28 -5.49
C ASN A 131 3.03 8.52 -4.54
N ARG A 132 2.54 7.43 -3.93
CA ARG A 132 3.31 6.52 -3.10
C ARG A 132 2.88 5.07 -3.34
N VAL A 133 3.82 4.15 -3.44
CA VAL A 133 3.54 2.71 -3.47
C VAL A 133 4.17 2.01 -2.27
N SER A 134 3.48 1.00 -1.70
CA SER A 134 4.03 0.09 -0.69
C SER A 134 4.11 -1.31 -1.29
N LEU A 135 5.33 -1.85 -1.38
CA LEU A 135 5.59 -3.16 -1.99
C LEU A 135 5.74 -4.25 -0.94
N GLY A 136 4.93 -5.29 -1.03
CA GLY A 136 5.07 -6.47 -0.18
C GLY A 136 6.25 -7.36 -0.62
N LEU A 137 7.51 -6.93 -0.45
CA LEU A 137 8.70 -7.75 -0.74
C LEU A 137 8.77 -8.97 0.17
N GLN A 138 8.51 -8.79 1.44
CA GLN A 138 8.39 -9.77 2.51
C GLN A 138 9.72 -10.44 2.92
N ALA A 139 10.64 -10.74 2.02
CA ALA A 139 11.96 -11.27 2.31
C ALA A 139 12.96 -11.00 1.17
N LEU A 140 14.26 -10.99 1.50
CA LEU A 140 15.36 -10.93 0.53
C LEU A 140 16.10 -12.29 0.46
N ASP A 141 15.35 -13.38 0.63
CA ASP A 141 15.81 -14.77 0.55
C ASP A 141 14.74 -15.63 -0.12
N ASP A 142 15.13 -16.36 -1.18
CA ASP A 142 14.18 -17.15 -1.98
C ASP A 142 13.55 -18.33 -1.21
N ALA A 143 14.27 -18.91 -0.25
CA ALA A 143 13.71 -19.99 0.57
C ALA A 143 12.63 -19.43 1.50
N ALA A 144 12.86 -18.24 2.08
CA ALA A 144 11.90 -17.53 2.89
C ALA A 144 10.66 -17.11 2.06
N LEU A 145 10.86 -16.59 0.84
CA LEU A 145 9.74 -16.23 -0.05
C LEU A 145 8.87 -17.44 -0.39
N ARG A 146 9.48 -18.58 -0.73
CA ARG A 146 8.73 -19.84 -0.95
C ARG A 146 7.99 -20.31 0.29
N PHE A 147 8.62 -20.24 1.47
CA PHE A 147 7.96 -20.57 2.74
C PHE A 147 6.76 -19.67 3.01
N LEU A 148 6.86 -18.38 2.71
CA LEU A 148 5.78 -17.40 2.83
C LEU A 148 4.72 -17.52 1.71
N GLY A 149 4.87 -18.46 0.77
CA GLY A 149 3.93 -18.62 -0.34
C GLY A 149 3.93 -17.47 -1.34
N ARG A 150 5.09 -16.76 -1.47
CA ARG A 150 5.23 -15.66 -2.44
C ARG A 150 5.49 -16.22 -3.83
N ALA A 151 4.89 -15.57 -4.83
CA ALA A 151 5.02 -15.97 -6.24
C ALA A 151 6.28 -15.41 -6.93
N HIS A 152 6.89 -14.38 -6.37
CA HIS A 152 8.12 -13.75 -6.87
C HIS A 152 9.37 -14.30 -6.17
N ASP A 153 10.51 -14.21 -6.82
CA ASP A 153 11.83 -14.39 -6.24
C ASP A 153 12.48 -13.04 -5.88
N VAL A 154 13.65 -13.09 -5.24
CA VAL A 154 14.36 -11.87 -4.78
C VAL A 154 14.70 -10.95 -5.95
N ASP A 155 15.15 -11.50 -7.08
CA ASP A 155 15.55 -10.70 -8.24
C ASP A 155 14.35 -10.03 -8.91
N GLU A 156 13.21 -10.70 -8.99
CA GLU A 156 11.97 -10.11 -9.47
C GLU A 156 11.49 -8.99 -8.53
N GLY A 157 11.57 -9.24 -7.22
CA GLY A 157 11.22 -8.25 -6.19
C GLY A 157 12.06 -6.98 -6.27
N LEU A 158 13.37 -7.11 -6.46
CA LEU A 158 14.28 -5.96 -6.58
C LEU A 158 14.04 -5.19 -7.89
N ARG A 159 13.83 -5.88 -9.02
CA ARG A 159 13.46 -5.21 -10.29
C ARG A 159 12.14 -4.46 -10.19
N ALA A 160 11.17 -5.02 -9.49
CA ALA A 160 9.89 -4.32 -9.24
C ALA A 160 10.08 -3.08 -8.36
N LEU A 161 10.98 -3.14 -7.37
CA LEU A 161 11.34 -2.00 -6.53
C LEU A 161 11.99 -0.88 -7.36
N GLU A 162 12.95 -1.20 -8.23
CA GLU A 162 13.57 -0.24 -9.16
C GLU A 162 12.52 0.42 -10.07
N THR A 163 11.60 -0.38 -10.62
CA THR A 163 10.50 0.12 -11.45
C THR A 163 9.58 1.07 -10.66
N ALA A 164 9.29 0.72 -9.40
CA ALA A 164 8.49 1.56 -8.51
C ALA A 164 9.20 2.89 -8.20
N GLN A 165 10.50 2.87 -7.91
CA GLN A 165 11.31 4.06 -7.66
C GLN A 165 11.35 5.01 -8.87
N ALA A 166 11.29 4.48 -10.08
CA ALA A 166 11.20 5.27 -11.30
C ALA A 166 9.81 5.87 -11.55
N ALA A 167 8.75 5.21 -11.09
CA ALA A 167 7.36 5.59 -11.36
C ALA A 167 6.74 6.50 -10.28
N PHE A 168 7.14 6.36 -9.01
CA PHE A 168 6.52 7.04 -7.87
C PHE A 168 7.47 7.95 -7.12
N ALA A 169 6.95 9.07 -6.62
CA ALA A 169 7.74 10.01 -5.82
C ALA A 169 8.20 9.41 -4.48
N ARG A 170 7.44 8.45 -3.94
CA ARG A 170 7.73 7.77 -2.68
C ARG A 170 7.44 6.28 -2.80
N VAL A 171 8.38 5.47 -2.29
CA VAL A 171 8.27 4.02 -2.26
C VAL A 171 8.59 3.53 -0.85
N SER A 172 7.83 2.57 -0.36
CA SER A 172 8.16 1.76 0.81
C SER A 172 8.01 0.29 0.46
N PHE A 173 8.62 -0.57 1.25
CA PHE A 173 8.44 -2.01 1.15
C PHE A 173 8.39 -2.65 2.53
N ASP A 174 7.78 -3.81 2.61
CA ASP A 174 7.62 -4.56 3.84
C ASP A 174 8.54 -5.77 3.86
N LEU A 175 9.09 -6.08 5.05
CA LEU A 175 9.83 -7.29 5.33
C LEU A 175 9.22 -7.99 6.55
N ILE A 176 9.03 -9.31 6.46
CA ILE A 176 8.58 -10.15 7.56
C ILE A 176 9.80 -10.71 8.29
N TYR A 177 9.95 -10.32 9.55
CA TYR A 177 11.00 -10.84 10.44
C TYR A 177 10.43 -11.85 11.43
N ALA A 178 11.31 -12.46 12.24
CA ALA A 178 10.97 -13.48 13.21
C ALA A 178 10.23 -14.69 12.60
N ARG A 179 10.60 -15.05 11.37
CA ARG A 179 10.09 -16.25 10.70
C ARG A 179 10.50 -17.50 11.48
N PRO A 180 9.71 -18.59 11.44
CA PRO A 180 10.09 -19.85 12.09
C PRO A 180 11.52 -20.28 11.73
N GLY A 181 12.36 -20.48 12.74
CA GLY A 181 13.77 -20.87 12.58
C GLY A 181 14.73 -19.75 12.18
N GLN A 182 14.27 -18.54 11.96
CA GLN A 182 15.13 -17.39 11.63
C GLN A 182 15.99 -16.99 12.82
N ALA A 183 17.32 -17.05 12.66
CA ALA A 183 18.25 -16.53 13.65
C ALA A 183 18.36 -15.00 13.59
N VAL A 184 18.68 -14.37 14.73
CA VAL A 184 18.88 -12.90 14.80
C VAL A 184 19.93 -12.43 13.80
N ALA A 185 21.05 -13.14 13.67
CA ALA A 185 22.11 -12.81 12.71
C ALA A 185 21.69 -12.89 11.25
N GLU A 186 20.69 -13.70 10.91
CA GLU A 186 20.12 -13.75 9.56
C GLU A 186 19.28 -12.52 9.29
N TRP A 187 18.44 -12.13 10.25
CA TRP A 187 17.67 -10.89 10.16
C TRP A 187 18.57 -9.66 10.05
N GLU A 188 19.63 -9.57 10.86
CA GLU A 188 20.60 -8.47 10.80
C GLU A 188 21.22 -8.32 9.40
N ARG A 189 21.62 -9.44 8.76
CA ARG A 189 22.14 -9.43 7.38
C ARG A 189 21.09 -9.01 6.36
N GLU A 190 19.87 -9.53 6.49
CA GLU A 190 18.75 -9.20 5.58
C GLU A 190 18.41 -7.71 5.67
N LEU A 191 18.31 -7.18 6.90
CA LEU A 191 18.03 -5.76 7.13
C LEU A 191 19.17 -4.87 6.62
N ALA A 192 20.43 -5.25 6.87
CA ALA A 192 21.58 -4.51 6.34
C ALA A 192 21.56 -4.44 4.80
N ARG A 193 21.20 -5.55 4.12
CA ARG A 193 21.01 -5.58 2.66
C ARG A 193 19.86 -4.67 2.20
N ALA A 194 18.77 -4.62 2.95
CA ALA A 194 17.60 -3.80 2.63
C ALA A 194 17.88 -2.29 2.76
N LEU A 195 18.86 -1.91 3.58
CA LEU A 195 19.24 -0.51 3.84
C LEU A 195 20.41 -0.02 2.98
N ALA A 196 21.05 -0.90 2.20
CA ALA A 196 22.19 -0.57 1.33
C ALA A 196 21.73 -0.01 -0.01
#